data_8890569a66fb30faf2580f2c6463f6e8
#
_entry.id   8890569a66fb30faf2580f2c6463f6e8
#
_cell.length_a   1.000
_cell.length_b   1.000
_cell.length_c   1.000
_cell.angle_alpha   90.00
_cell.angle_beta   90.00
_cell.angle_gamma   90.00
#
_symmetry.space_group_name_H-M   'P 1'
#
loop_
_entity.id
_entity.type
_entity.pdbx_description
1 polymer ?
#
loop_
_entity_poly.entity_id
_entity_poly.type
_entity_poly.pdbx_seq_one_letter_code
_entity_poly.pdbx_strand_id
1 'polypeptide(L)'
;MVYMALKQQEKRRILLTVSYDGTAYHGFAALKNSDLTTLTIEGQLNLAIEALTGEKTSVIGASRTDAGVHAYGNLAAFDTTSSIPAQSFAPALNTKLPPDIRVLLSEPVETDFHPRKTGWHKTYEYRILNTPLADPISRLYTYPYRAPLQVKAMRKAASFFAGTHDFASFCASGSQARTTIRHIDFVEVLTQVPSYPTLVTIRVRGEGFLYHMVRILAGTLLDVGRGKLQATAVPDIIASCDRRLAGATLPPQGLFLMGYDRSL
;
A
#
# COMPACT_ATOMS: atom_id res chain seq x y z
N MET A 1 3.68 12.19 55.53
CA MET A 1 4.15 12.31 54.16
C MET A 1 4.01 10.96 53.47
N VAL A 2 2.93 10.77 52.72
CA VAL A 2 2.72 9.51 51.97
C VAL A 2 3.39 9.71 50.61
N TYR A 3 4.52 9.08 50.40
CA TYR A 3 5.12 8.92 49.07
C TYR A 3 4.18 8.07 48.23
N MET A 4 3.37 8.69 47.40
CA MET A 4 2.72 8.01 46.28
C MET A 4 3.84 7.55 45.35
N ALA A 5 4.17 6.26 45.38
CA ALA A 5 5.02 5.64 44.40
C ALA A 5 4.30 5.82 43.02
N LEU A 6 4.87 6.66 42.17
CA LEU A 6 4.47 6.76 40.77
C LEU A 6 4.61 5.35 40.19
N LYS A 7 3.49 4.63 40.03
CA LYS A 7 3.48 3.40 39.26
C LYS A 7 4.07 3.75 37.87
N GLN A 8 5.28 3.29 37.58
CA GLN A 8 5.78 3.29 36.23
C GLN A 8 4.73 2.57 35.36
N GLN A 9 4.06 3.33 34.50
CA GLN A 9 3.08 2.74 33.59
C GLN A 9 3.86 1.82 32.64
N GLU A 10 3.44 0.54 32.59
CA GLU A 10 4.07 -0.44 31.70
C GLU A 10 3.93 -0.02 30.24
N LYS A 11 5.02 -0.16 29.50
CA LYS A 11 5.06 0.07 28.07
C LYS A 11 4.17 -0.95 27.37
N ARG A 12 3.25 -0.49 26.54
CA ARG A 12 2.33 -1.32 25.76
C ARG A 12 2.37 -0.92 24.31
N ARG A 13 2.05 -1.84 23.42
CA ARG A 13 2.00 -1.60 21.97
C ARG A 13 0.58 -1.53 21.47
N ILE A 14 0.31 -0.50 20.64
CA ILE A 14 -0.97 -0.24 20.01
C ILE A 14 -0.82 -0.44 18.50
N LEU A 15 -1.70 -1.24 17.92
CA LEU A 15 -1.84 -1.41 16.48
C LEU A 15 -2.95 -0.51 15.98
N LEU A 16 -2.65 0.24 14.92
CA LEU A 16 -3.56 1.12 14.21
C LEU A 16 -3.87 0.55 12.84
N THR A 17 -5.13 0.63 12.41
CA THR A 17 -5.53 0.52 11.01
C THR A 17 -5.75 1.92 10.46
N VAL A 18 -4.97 2.31 9.44
CA VAL A 18 -4.90 3.68 8.94
C VAL A 18 -5.33 3.74 7.49
N SER A 19 -6.30 4.61 7.20
CA SER A 19 -6.72 4.97 5.84
C SER A 19 -6.16 6.35 5.49
N TYR A 20 -5.70 6.53 4.23
CA TYR A 20 -5.20 7.83 3.79
C TYR A 20 -5.31 8.05 2.28
N ASP A 21 -5.55 9.29 1.90
CA ASP A 21 -5.29 9.82 0.58
C ASP A 21 -3.80 10.22 0.52
N GLY A 22 -3.02 9.50 -0.31
CA GLY A 22 -1.58 9.71 -0.42
C GLY A 22 -1.16 10.88 -1.31
N THR A 23 -2.10 11.57 -1.96
CA THR A 23 -1.84 12.60 -2.99
C THR A 23 -0.86 13.67 -2.54
N ALA A 24 -1.01 14.17 -1.31
CA ALA A 24 -0.18 15.25 -0.75
C ALA A 24 1.07 14.74 -0.01
N TYR A 25 1.32 13.43 0.02
CA TYR A 25 2.35 12.84 0.86
C TYR A 25 3.49 12.20 0.08
N HIS A 26 4.69 12.29 0.64
CA HIS A 26 5.90 11.64 0.13
C HIS A 26 5.98 10.15 0.51
N GLY A 27 4.82 9.48 0.60
CA GLY A 27 4.66 8.09 0.97
C GLY A 27 4.40 7.89 2.46
N PHE A 28 4.43 6.61 2.88
CA PHE A 28 4.14 6.27 4.28
C PHE A 28 5.33 6.57 5.20
N ALA A 29 6.53 6.06 4.86
CA ALA A 29 7.68 6.08 5.77
C ALA A 29 8.32 7.46 5.86
N ALA A 30 8.66 7.88 7.07
CA ALA A 30 9.42 9.10 7.31
C ALA A 30 10.81 9.02 6.64
N LEU A 31 11.18 10.10 5.97
CA LEU A 31 12.48 10.25 5.32
C LEU A 31 13.50 10.67 6.40
N LYS A 32 14.47 9.80 6.69
CA LYS A 32 15.52 10.11 7.65
C LYS A 32 16.31 11.35 7.21
N ASN A 33 16.53 12.27 8.14
CA ASN A 33 17.31 13.50 7.93
C ASN A 33 16.76 14.44 6.83
N SER A 34 15.45 14.49 6.66
CA SER A 34 14.78 15.35 5.69
C SER A 34 13.76 16.25 6.39
N ASP A 35 13.69 17.54 6.00
CA ASP A 35 12.64 18.46 6.42
C ASP A 35 11.25 18.02 5.93
N LEU A 36 11.20 17.04 5.01
CA LEU A 36 9.98 16.46 4.46
C LEU A 36 9.38 15.35 5.35
N THR A 37 9.95 15.07 6.53
CA THR A 37 9.44 14.03 7.44
C THR A 37 7.97 14.25 7.81
N THR A 38 7.57 15.50 8.01
CA THR A 38 6.19 15.89 8.32
C THR A 38 5.23 15.73 7.14
N LEU A 39 5.74 15.61 5.91
CA LEU A 39 4.97 15.36 4.69
C LEU A 39 4.83 13.86 4.37
N THR A 40 4.93 12.99 5.38
CA THR A 40 4.72 11.55 5.27
C THR A 40 3.61 11.12 6.21
N ILE A 41 2.95 9.98 5.92
CA ILE A 41 1.88 9.45 6.77
C ILE A 41 2.42 9.11 8.17
N GLU A 42 3.59 8.48 8.25
CA GLU A 42 4.29 8.18 9.52
C GLU A 42 4.58 9.46 10.32
N GLY A 43 5.04 10.52 9.65
CA GLY A 43 5.31 11.81 10.28
C GLY A 43 4.06 12.45 10.89
N GLN A 44 2.93 12.44 10.16
CA GLN A 44 1.65 12.94 10.65
C GLN A 44 1.12 12.14 11.84
N LEU A 45 1.26 10.80 11.80
CA LEU A 45 0.88 9.93 12.91
C LEU A 45 1.74 10.22 14.15
N ASN A 46 3.06 10.37 14.00
CA ASN A 46 3.97 10.71 15.10
C ASN A 46 3.59 12.03 15.75
N LEU A 47 3.33 13.08 14.96
CA LEU A 47 2.89 14.38 15.45
C LEU A 47 1.56 14.30 16.20
N ALA A 48 0.59 13.55 15.66
CA ALA A 48 -0.71 13.37 16.31
C ALA A 48 -0.60 12.62 17.64
N ILE A 49 0.25 11.59 17.70
CA ILE A 49 0.50 10.81 18.93
C ILE A 49 1.19 11.72 19.98
N GLU A 50 2.23 12.47 19.60
CA GLU A 50 2.91 13.40 20.50
C GLU A 50 1.94 14.48 21.03
N ALA A 51 1.11 15.05 20.17
CA ALA A 51 0.11 16.04 20.57
C ALA A 51 -0.99 15.48 21.48
N LEU A 52 -1.26 14.16 21.42
CA LEU A 52 -2.27 13.50 22.25
C LEU A 52 -1.72 13.03 23.59
N THR A 53 -0.50 12.50 23.62
CA THR A 53 0.08 11.78 24.78
C THR A 53 1.21 12.53 25.45
N GLY A 54 1.81 13.50 24.79
CA GLY A 54 3.08 14.14 25.19
C GLY A 54 4.32 13.27 24.96
N GLU A 55 4.16 12.07 24.39
CA GLU A 55 5.25 11.10 24.18
C GLU A 55 5.81 11.21 22.75
N LYS A 56 7.14 11.38 22.64
CA LYS A 56 7.83 11.20 21.37
C LYS A 56 7.97 9.73 21.07
N THR A 57 7.25 9.25 20.07
CA THR A 57 7.27 7.85 19.63
C THR A 57 7.62 7.75 18.15
N SER A 58 7.92 6.53 17.69
CA SER A 58 8.14 6.24 16.28
C SER A 58 7.16 5.15 15.86
N VAL A 59 6.29 5.50 14.94
CA VAL A 59 5.34 4.57 14.34
C VAL A 59 6.08 3.60 13.41
N ILE A 60 5.72 2.33 13.45
CA ILE A 60 6.24 1.29 12.57
C ILE A 60 5.14 0.86 11.61
N GLY A 61 5.20 1.29 10.35
CA GLY A 61 4.23 0.87 9.34
C GLY A 61 4.49 -0.53 8.78
N ALA A 62 3.44 -1.27 8.46
CA ALA A 62 3.51 -2.60 7.84
C ALA A 62 3.91 -2.51 6.36
N SER A 63 3.29 -1.62 5.60
CA SER A 63 3.63 -1.35 4.20
C SER A 63 4.18 0.06 4.02
N ARG A 64 5.34 0.15 3.35
CA ARG A 64 5.90 1.40 2.87
C ARG A 64 5.29 1.70 1.51
N THR A 65 4.18 2.43 1.48
CA THR A 65 3.61 2.90 0.22
C THR A 65 4.44 4.06 -0.33
N ASP A 66 4.55 4.13 -1.65
CA ASP A 66 5.28 5.20 -2.36
C ASP A 66 4.55 6.55 -2.23
N ALA A 67 5.25 7.64 -2.60
CA ALA A 67 4.64 8.97 -2.74
C ALA A 67 3.42 8.90 -3.68
N GLY A 68 2.31 9.51 -3.29
CA GLY A 68 1.07 9.56 -4.04
C GLY A 68 0.22 8.27 -4.04
N VAL A 69 0.63 7.22 -3.31
CA VAL A 69 -0.12 5.97 -3.17
C VAL A 69 -1.08 6.05 -2.00
N HIS A 70 -2.33 5.59 -2.20
CA HIS A 70 -3.40 5.62 -1.22
C HIS A 70 -3.49 4.31 -0.43
N ALA A 71 -4.21 4.34 0.70
CA ALA A 71 -4.56 3.14 1.45
C ALA A 71 -5.95 3.24 2.08
N TYR A 72 -6.69 2.14 2.03
CA TYR A 72 -7.93 1.97 2.81
C TYR A 72 -7.64 1.36 4.19
N GLY A 73 -6.54 0.60 4.34
CA GLY A 73 -6.25 -0.07 5.60
C GLY A 73 -4.77 -0.47 5.74
N ASN A 74 -3.86 0.52 5.84
CA ASN A 74 -2.47 0.21 6.21
C ASN A 74 -2.37 -0.01 7.73
N LEU A 75 -1.49 -0.91 8.13
CA LEU A 75 -1.25 -1.18 9.54
C LEU A 75 -0.02 -0.41 10.03
N ALA A 76 -0.13 0.11 11.25
CA ALA A 76 0.93 0.85 11.91
C ALA A 76 0.92 0.56 13.41
N ALA A 77 2.08 0.34 14.02
CA ALA A 77 2.18 0.09 15.44
C ALA A 77 3.06 1.14 16.12
N PHE A 78 2.74 1.49 17.36
CA PHE A 78 3.56 2.35 18.20
C PHE A 78 3.53 1.89 19.65
N ASP A 79 4.54 2.31 20.40
CA ASP A 79 4.65 2.02 21.81
C ASP A 79 4.27 3.26 22.64
N THR A 80 3.58 3.04 23.78
CA THR A 80 3.16 4.11 24.67
C THR A 80 3.07 3.64 26.12
N THR A 81 3.27 4.57 27.07
CA THR A 81 2.99 4.41 28.49
C THR A 81 1.69 5.12 28.89
N SER A 82 1.04 5.82 27.96
CA SER A 82 -0.22 6.54 28.19
C SER A 82 -1.31 5.61 28.73
N SER A 83 -2.14 6.11 29.65
CA SER A 83 -3.28 5.38 30.23
C SER A 83 -4.53 5.35 29.33
N ILE A 84 -4.51 6.03 28.17
CA ILE A 84 -5.64 6.05 27.22
C ILE A 84 -6.00 4.61 26.83
N PRO A 85 -7.26 4.16 26.96
CA PRO A 85 -7.66 2.81 26.49
C PRO A 85 -7.27 2.58 25.02
N ALA A 86 -6.81 1.37 24.69
CA ALA A 86 -6.30 1.08 23.34
C ALA A 86 -7.30 1.46 22.26
N GLN A 87 -8.58 1.13 22.45
CA GLN A 87 -9.67 1.41 21.50
C GLN A 87 -9.99 2.91 21.36
N SER A 88 -9.60 3.72 22.35
CA SER A 88 -9.84 5.16 22.37
C SER A 88 -8.78 5.96 21.59
N PHE A 89 -7.66 5.34 21.20
CA PHE A 89 -6.65 6.03 20.39
C PHE A 89 -7.18 6.42 19.00
N ALA A 90 -7.96 5.57 18.34
CA ALA A 90 -8.49 5.88 17.01
C ALA A 90 -9.33 7.17 17.00
N PRO A 91 -10.40 7.32 17.79
CA PRO A 91 -11.16 8.57 17.80
C PRO A 91 -10.34 9.77 18.31
N ALA A 92 -9.44 9.58 19.29
CA ALA A 92 -8.64 10.66 19.83
C ALA A 92 -7.61 11.17 18.81
N LEU A 93 -6.88 10.28 18.11
CA LEU A 93 -5.93 10.67 17.06
C LEU A 93 -6.61 11.39 15.90
N ASN A 94 -7.82 10.99 15.53
CA ASN A 94 -8.59 11.62 14.46
C ASN A 94 -8.96 13.09 14.75
N THR A 95 -8.88 13.55 16.00
CA THR A 95 -9.05 14.97 16.34
C THR A 95 -7.79 15.80 16.06
N LYS A 96 -6.64 15.15 15.86
CA LYS A 96 -5.32 15.77 15.64
C LYS A 96 -4.83 15.60 14.20
N LEU A 97 -5.32 14.59 13.49
CA LEU A 97 -4.93 14.26 12.13
C LEU A 97 -5.62 15.15 11.10
N PRO A 98 -4.93 15.48 9.98
CA PRO A 98 -5.54 16.18 8.85
C PRO A 98 -6.65 15.33 8.21
N PRO A 99 -7.58 15.94 7.42
CA PRO A 99 -8.77 15.26 6.91
C PRO A 99 -8.50 14.09 5.98
N ASP A 100 -7.33 14.02 5.38
CA ASP A 100 -6.90 13.00 4.43
C ASP A 100 -6.17 11.79 5.08
N ILE A 101 -6.06 11.78 6.43
CA ILE A 101 -5.58 10.62 7.20
C ILE A 101 -6.61 10.29 8.28
N ARG A 102 -7.00 9.02 8.38
CA ARG A 102 -7.91 8.54 9.44
C ARG A 102 -7.43 7.22 10.02
N VAL A 103 -7.43 7.15 11.34
CA VAL A 103 -7.30 5.89 12.08
C VAL A 103 -8.68 5.27 12.20
N LEU A 104 -8.88 4.12 11.57
CA LEU A 104 -10.15 3.40 11.53
C LEU A 104 -10.35 2.53 12.77
N LEU A 105 -9.26 1.95 13.27
CA LEU A 105 -9.25 1.03 14.41
C LEU A 105 -7.95 1.21 15.19
N SER A 106 -8.03 1.05 16.51
CA SER A 106 -6.87 0.94 17.40
C SER A 106 -7.10 -0.19 18.40
N GLU A 107 -6.13 -1.09 18.52
CA GLU A 107 -6.24 -2.29 19.36
C GLU A 107 -4.90 -2.56 20.08
N PRO A 108 -4.93 -3.17 21.28
CA PRO A 108 -3.70 -3.59 21.94
C PRO A 108 -3.15 -4.83 21.21
N VAL A 109 -1.82 -4.91 21.16
CA VAL A 109 -1.09 -6.09 20.67
C VAL A 109 0.07 -6.40 21.62
N GLU A 110 0.62 -7.60 21.50
CA GLU A 110 1.79 -8.00 22.28
C GLU A 110 2.96 -7.04 22.05
N THR A 111 3.78 -6.81 23.05
CA THR A 111 4.87 -5.82 22.99
C THR A 111 5.97 -6.18 21.98
N ASP A 112 6.10 -7.45 21.63
CA ASP A 112 7.01 -7.97 20.59
C ASP A 112 6.39 -8.01 19.20
N PHE A 113 5.07 -7.73 19.06
CA PHE A 113 4.38 -7.69 17.79
C PHE A 113 5.08 -6.73 16.80
N HIS A 114 5.33 -7.22 15.59
CA HIS A 114 5.94 -6.40 14.54
C HIS A 114 5.10 -6.46 13.26
N PRO A 115 4.51 -5.33 12.78
CA PRO A 115 3.52 -5.34 11.72
C PRO A 115 4.02 -5.83 10.34
N ARG A 116 5.35 -5.96 10.15
CA ARG A 116 5.97 -6.53 8.94
C ARG A 116 6.30 -8.02 9.03
N LYS A 117 6.13 -8.65 10.21
CA LYS A 117 6.53 -10.04 10.46
C LYS A 117 5.33 -10.93 10.77
N THR A 118 4.16 -10.57 10.30
CA THR A 118 2.89 -11.24 10.62
C THR A 118 2.60 -12.44 9.72
N GLY A 119 3.26 -12.54 8.55
CA GLY A 119 2.85 -13.50 7.51
C GLY A 119 1.52 -13.15 6.84
N TRP A 120 0.94 -11.97 7.14
CA TRP A 120 -0.35 -11.59 6.58
C TRP A 120 -0.24 -11.18 5.12
N HIS A 121 -1.21 -11.63 4.33
CA HIS A 121 -1.29 -11.28 2.92
C HIS A 121 -1.87 -9.88 2.73
N LYS A 122 -1.34 -9.17 1.74
CA LYS A 122 -1.72 -7.79 1.40
C LYS A 122 -2.46 -7.79 0.08
N THR A 123 -3.52 -7.02 0.01
CA THR A 123 -4.25 -6.79 -1.23
C THR A 123 -4.03 -5.36 -1.71
N TYR A 124 -3.62 -5.22 -2.96
CA TYR A 124 -3.51 -3.95 -3.67
C TYR A 124 -4.48 -3.91 -4.85
N GLU A 125 -4.97 -2.72 -5.16
CA GLU A 125 -5.72 -2.44 -6.39
C GLU A 125 -5.01 -1.34 -7.18
N TYR A 126 -4.86 -1.55 -8.49
CA TYR A 126 -4.49 -0.50 -9.42
C TYR A 126 -5.66 -0.19 -10.33
N ARG A 127 -6.11 1.08 -10.35
CA ARG A 127 -7.32 1.55 -11.02
C ARG A 127 -6.98 2.29 -12.30
N ILE A 128 -7.47 1.77 -13.45
CA ILE A 128 -7.33 2.38 -14.78
C ILE A 128 -8.72 2.83 -15.22
N LEU A 129 -8.90 4.13 -15.41
CA LEU A 129 -10.12 4.66 -16.02
C LEU A 129 -9.95 4.64 -17.53
N ASN A 130 -10.56 3.62 -18.17
CA ASN A 130 -10.53 3.45 -19.61
C ASN A 130 -11.64 4.30 -20.24
N THR A 131 -11.27 5.48 -20.72
CA THR A 131 -12.20 6.52 -21.21
C THR A 131 -11.53 7.37 -22.28
N PRO A 132 -12.28 7.84 -23.32
CA PRO A 132 -11.75 8.76 -24.33
C PRO A 132 -11.31 10.10 -23.74
N LEU A 133 -12.03 10.57 -22.71
CA LEU A 133 -11.77 11.85 -22.04
C LEU A 133 -11.38 11.58 -20.58
N ALA A 134 -10.31 12.22 -20.12
CA ALA A 134 -9.92 12.17 -18.73
C ALA A 134 -11.01 12.83 -17.85
N ASP A 135 -11.37 12.14 -16.77
CA ASP A 135 -12.33 12.67 -15.79
C ASP A 135 -11.57 13.50 -14.72
N PRO A 136 -11.87 14.81 -14.59
CA PRO A 136 -11.19 15.66 -13.62
C PRO A 136 -11.50 15.28 -12.15
N ILE A 137 -12.63 14.62 -11.87
CA ILE A 137 -13.01 14.23 -10.51
C ILE A 137 -12.18 13.05 -10.03
N SER A 138 -12.02 12.03 -10.87
CA SER A 138 -11.28 10.81 -10.51
C SER A 138 -9.77 10.88 -10.80
N ARG A 139 -9.24 12.01 -11.30
CA ARG A 139 -7.85 12.17 -11.75
C ARG A 139 -6.79 11.83 -10.70
N LEU A 140 -7.13 12.02 -9.41
CA LEU A 140 -6.24 11.73 -8.29
C LEU A 140 -6.30 10.27 -7.82
N TYR A 141 -7.26 9.48 -8.36
CA TYR A 141 -7.59 8.14 -7.88
C TYR A 141 -7.61 7.09 -8.99
N THR A 142 -7.29 7.48 -10.22
CA THR A 142 -7.24 6.58 -11.37
C THR A 142 -6.12 6.97 -12.32
N TYR A 143 -5.66 5.99 -13.10
CA TYR A 143 -4.82 6.22 -14.26
C TYR A 143 -5.70 6.31 -15.53
N PRO A 144 -5.80 7.46 -16.22
CA PRO A 144 -6.61 7.59 -17.41
C PRO A 144 -5.92 6.90 -18.60
N TYR A 145 -6.68 6.07 -19.32
CA TYR A 145 -6.23 5.44 -20.57
C TYR A 145 -7.30 5.58 -21.65
N ARG A 146 -6.93 6.17 -22.82
CA ARG A 146 -7.92 6.65 -23.81
C ARG A 146 -8.41 5.58 -24.79
N ALA A 147 -7.53 4.68 -25.25
CA ALA A 147 -7.91 3.67 -26.21
C ALA A 147 -8.60 2.47 -25.55
N PRO A 148 -9.52 1.77 -26.23
CA PRO A 148 -10.12 0.55 -25.70
C PRO A 148 -9.08 -0.49 -25.31
N LEU A 149 -9.34 -1.24 -24.23
CA LEU A 149 -8.47 -2.29 -23.72
C LEU A 149 -9.05 -3.68 -23.97
N GLN A 150 -8.20 -4.61 -24.36
CA GLN A 150 -8.51 -6.03 -24.53
C GLN A 150 -8.51 -6.73 -23.16
N VAL A 151 -9.55 -6.49 -22.34
CA VAL A 151 -9.62 -7.00 -20.95
C VAL A 151 -9.50 -8.52 -20.87
N LYS A 152 -10.03 -9.27 -21.86
CA LYS A 152 -9.88 -10.73 -21.89
C LYS A 152 -8.41 -11.15 -21.99
N ALA A 153 -7.61 -10.45 -22.81
CA ALA A 153 -6.17 -10.70 -22.91
C ALA A 153 -5.45 -10.34 -21.60
N MET A 154 -5.83 -9.22 -20.96
CA MET A 154 -5.28 -8.84 -19.64
C MET A 154 -5.57 -9.91 -18.58
N ARG A 155 -6.79 -10.46 -18.52
CA ARG A 155 -7.16 -11.56 -17.60
C ARG A 155 -6.32 -12.81 -17.83
N LYS A 156 -6.10 -13.20 -19.08
CA LYS A 156 -5.22 -14.32 -19.44
C LYS A 156 -3.77 -14.06 -18.99
N ALA A 157 -3.26 -12.85 -19.22
CA ALA A 157 -1.90 -12.47 -18.77
C ALA A 157 -1.78 -12.46 -17.23
N ALA A 158 -2.80 -11.97 -16.55
CA ALA A 158 -2.84 -11.89 -15.09
C ALA A 158 -2.69 -13.24 -14.39
N SER A 159 -3.27 -14.32 -14.97
CA SER A 159 -3.20 -15.66 -14.38
C SER A 159 -1.77 -16.24 -14.31
N PHE A 160 -0.83 -15.74 -15.10
CA PHE A 160 0.56 -16.22 -15.10
C PHE A 160 1.41 -15.68 -13.93
N PHE A 161 0.92 -14.67 -13.20
CA PHE A 161 1.65 -14.10 -12.06
C PHE A 161 1.42 -14.87 -10.75
N ALA A 162 0.37 -15.69 -10.67
CA ALA A 162 0.08 -16.47 -9.47
C ALA A 162 1.16 -17.51 -9.21
N GLY A 163 1.48 -17.73 -7.93
CA GLY A 163 2.52 -18.66 -7.49
C GLY A 163 3.79 -17.97 -7.01
N THR A 164 4.82 -18.79 -6.80
CA THR A 164 6.14 -18.32 -6.33
C THR A 164 7.07 -18.19 -7.52
N HIS A 165 7.54 -16.97 -7.80
CA HIS A 165 8.43 -16.65 -8.91
C HIS A 165 9.53 -15.69 -8.49
N ASP A 166 10.59 -15.64 -9.28
CA ASP A 166 11.55 -14.53 -9.23
C ASP A 166 10.95 -13.32 -9.99
N PHE A 167 10.55 -12.30 -9.26
CA PHE A 167 9.97 -11.07 -9.82
C PHE A 167 11.01 -9.97 -10.09
N ALA A 168 12.27 -10.31 -10.37
CA ALA A 168 13.30 -9.33 -10.70
C ALA A 168 12.88 -8.42 -11.87
N SER A 169 12.22 -8.95 -12.91
CA SER A 169 11.66 -8.17 -14.02
C SER A 169 10.61 -7.13 -13.58
N PHE A 170 10.02 -7.31 -12.42
CA PHE A 170 8.97 -6.44 -11.85
C PHE A 170 9.46 -5.64 -10.64
N CYS A 171 10.78 -5.47 -10.50
CA CYS A 171 11.41 -4.71 -9.44
C CYS A 171 12.08 -3.46 -10.03
N ALA A 172 11.77 -2.29 -9.47
CA ALA A 172 12.47 -1.06 -9.87
C ALA A 172 13.87 -1.01 -9.29
N SER A 173 14.77 -0.27 -9.95
CA SER A 173 16.11 0.04 -9.44
C SER A 173 16.04 0.77 -8.10
N GLY A 174 17.04 0.55 -7.23
CA GLY A 174 17.06 1.12 -5.88
C GLY A 174 16.29 0.29 -4.83
N SER A 175 15.79 -0.90 -5.18
CA SER A 175 15.20 -1.82 -4.22
C SER A 175 16.22 -2.24 -3.16
N GLN A 176 15.82 -2.26 -1.88
CA GLN A 176 16.59 -2.75 -0.74
C GLN A 176 16.23 -4.20 -0.38
N ALA A 177 15.47 -4.88 -1.21
CA ALA A 177 15.06 -6.26 -0.96
C ALA A 177 16.28 -7.21 -1.09
N ARG A 178 16.40 -8.14 -0.14
CA ARG A 178 17.47 -9.17 -0.15
C ARG A 178 17.26 -10.24 -1.20
N THR A 179 16.03 -10.47 -1.61
CA THR A 179 15.63 -11.44 -2.64
C THR A 179 14.47 -10.88 -3.45
N THR A 180 14.41 -11.27 -4.71
CA THR A 180 13.34 -10.92 -5.65
C THR A 180 12.26 -11.98 -5.76
N ILE A 181 12.42 -13.13 -5.07
CA ILE A 181 11.42 -14.19 -5.01
C ILE A 181 10.23 -13.72 -4.17
N ARG A 182 9.00 -13.82 -4.72
CA ARG A 182 7.75 -13.48 -4.03
C ARG A 182 6.69 -14.53 -4.33
N HIS A 183 5.75 -14.68 -3.39
CA HIS A 183 4.54 -15.44 -3.61
C HIS A 183 3.37 -14.49 -3.84
N ILE A 184 2.66 -14.69 -4.95
CA ILE A 184 1.42 -14.01 -5.31
C ILE A 184 0.28 -15.03 -5.30
N ASP A 185 -0.76 -14.76 -4.51
CA ASP A 185 -1.92 -15.64 -4.42
C ASP A 185 -2.73 -15.59 -5.71
N PHE A 186 -3.00 -14.35 -6.16
CA PHE A 186 -3.70 -14.09 -7.42
C PHE A 186 -3.41 -12.69 -7.97
N VAL A 187 -3.61 -12.57 -9.27
CA VAL A 187 -3.78 -11.29 -9.98
C VAL A 187 -5.07 -11.37 -10.77
N GLU A 188 -5.99 -10.46 -10.51
CA GLU A 188 -7.30 -10.39 -11.15
C GLU A 188 -7.45 -9.08 -11.92
N VAL A 189 -8.17 -9.15 -13.06
CA VAL A 189 -8.58 -7.96 -13.81
C VAL A 189 -10.09 -7.88 -13.81
N LEU A 190 -10.61 -6.91 -13.06
CA LEU A 190 -12.03 -6.67 -12.85
C LEU A 190 -12.50 -5.48 -13.68
N THR A 191 -13.77 -5.49 -14.07
CA THR A 191 -14.44 -4.36 -14.71
C THR A 191 -15.79 -4.15 -14.04
N GLN A 192 -16.14 -2.91 -13.73
CA GLN A 192 -17.45 -2.61 -13.11
C GLN A 192 -18.59 -2.71 -14.14
N VAL A 193 -18.32 -2.34 -15.40
CA VAL A 193 -19.31 -2.39 -16.48
C VAL A 193 -18.62 -2.93 -17.72
N PRO A 194 -19.27 -3.77 -18.54
CA PRO A 194 -18.70 -4.29 -19.77
C PRO A 194 -18.48 -3.24 -20.86
N SER A 195 -19.12 -2.07 -20.71
CA SER A 195 -19.12 -0.99 -21.72
C SER A 195 -18.05 0.06 -21.44
N TYR A 196 -17.63 0.72 -22.51
CA TYR A 196 -16.72 1.87 -22.50
C TYR A 196 -17.49 3.19 -22.32
N PRO A 197 -17.14 4.13 -21.42
CA PRO A 197 -15.99 4.08 -20.50
C PRO A 197 -16.16 3.07 -19.37
N THR A 198 -15.08 2.46 -18.93
CA THR A 198 -15.10 1.49 -17.85
C THR A 198 -13.95 1.67 -16.89
N LEU A 199 -14.18 1.38 -15.62
CA LEU A 199 -13.12 1.25 -14.63
C LEU A 199 -12.56 -0.19 -14.71
N VAL A 200 -11.29 -0.29 -15.09
CA VAL A 200 -10.53 -1.55 -15.06
C VAL A 200 -9.67 -1.55 -13.78
N THR A 201 -9.94 -2.51 -12.91
CA THR A 201 -9.22 -2.68 -11.65
C THR A 201 -8.34 -3.92 -11.72
N ILE A 202 -7.03 -3.75 -11.51
CA ILE A 202 -6.06 -4.85 -11.36
C ILE A 202 -5.88 -5.06 -9.87
N ARG A 203 -6.36 -6.19 -9.34
CA ARG A 203 -6.25 -6.58 -7.94
C ARG A 203 -5.17 -7.62 -7.79
N VAL A 204 -4.25 -7.41 -6.84
CA VAL A 204 -3.12 -8.28 -6.58
C VAL A 204 -3.07 -8.61 -5.11
N ARG A 205 -2.97 -9.89 -4.75
CA ARG A 205 -2.80 -10.35 -3.37
C ARG A 205 -1.54 -11.21 -3.25
N GLY A 206 -0.81 -11.05 -2.14
CA GLY A 206 0.38 -11.83 -1.82
C GLY A 206 1.01 -11.42 -0.49
N GLU A 207 2.00 -12.19 -0.04
CA GLU A 207 2.68 -11.98 1.25
C GLU A 207 3.51 -10.69 1.28
N GLY A 208 4.11 -10.31 0.14
CA GLY A 208 4.97 -9.15 0.03
C GLY A 208 5.27 -8.74 -1.39
N PHE A 209 5.61 -7.47 -1.57
CA PHE A 209 5.87 -6.89 -2.88
C PHE A 209 7.24 -6.21 -2.91
N LEU A 210 7.88 -6.23 -4.08
CA LEU A 210 9.10 -5.50 -4.36
C LEU A 210 8.82 -4.02 -4.61
N TYR A 211 9.87 -3.22 -4.66
CA TYR A 211 9.76 -1.80 -4.95
C TYR A 211 9.10 -1.57 -6.31
N HIS A 212 8.03 -0.81 -6.33
CA HIS A 212 7.15 -0.51 -7.48
C HIS A 212 6.47 -1.73 -8.15
N MET A 213 6.55 -2.92 -7.59
CA MET A 213 6.15 -4.17 -8.25
C MET A 213 4.72 -4.12 -8.79
N VAL A 214 3.73 -3.76 -7.98
CA VAL A 214 2.32 -3.74 -8.42
C VAL A 214 2.09 -2.74 -9.56
N ARG A 215 2.78 -1.60 -9.56
CA ARG A 215 2.72 -0.59 -10.62
C ARG A 215 3.33 -1.08 -11.94
N ILE A 216 4.38 -1.91 -11.86
CA ILE A 216 5.03 -2.54 -13.02
C ILE A 216 4.16 -3.67 -13.57
N LEU A 217 3.57 -4.50 -12.69
CA LEU A 217 2.57 -5.51 -13.08
C LEU A 217 1.40 -4.86 -13.83
N ALA A 218 0.85 -3.78 -13.28
CA ALA A 218 -0.23 -3.04 -13.91
C ALA A 218 0.17 -2.47 -15.28
N GLY A 219 1.39 -1.95 -15.41
CA GLY A 219 1.92 -1.46 -16.69
C GLY A 219 2.10 -2.57 -17.72
N THR A 220 2.54 -3.75 -17.29
CA THR A 220 2.68 -4.92 -18.18
C THR A 220 1.31 -5.40 -18.64
N LEU A 221 0.34 -5.48 -17.75
CA LEU A 221 -1.04 -5.83 -18.10
C LEU A 221 -1.68 -4.78 -19.01
N LEU A 222 -1.38 -3.50 -18.82
CA LEU A 222 -1.80 -2.43 -19.72
C LEU A 222 -1.20 -2.62 -21.14
N ASP A 223 0.10 -2.99 -21.23
CA ASP A 223 0.76 -3.28 -22.50
C ASP A 223 0.11 -4.47 -23.21
N VAL A 224 -0.36 -5.48 -22.49
CA VAL A 224 -1.16 -6.57 -23.05
C VAL A 224 -2.54 -6.05 -23.49
N GLY A 225 -3.20 -5.26 -22.67
CA GLY A 225 -4.54 -4.73 -22.95
C GLY A 225 -4.60 -3.87 -24.22
N ARG A 226 -3.53 -3.13 -24.49
CA ARG A 226 -3.40 -2.31 -25.72
C ARG A 226 -2.77 -3.06 -26.93
N GLY A 227 -2.54 -4.36 -26.81
CA GLY A 227 -1.99 -5.19 -27.88
C GLY A 227 -0.50 -5.03 -28.17
N LYS A 228 0.26 -4.31 -27.29
CA LYS A 228 1.72 -4.16 -27.45
C LYS A 228 2.46 -5.43 -27.04
N LEU A 229 1.92 -6.20 -26.08
CA LEU A 229 2.43 -7.48 -25.63
C LEU A 229 1.39 -8.58 -25.82
N GLN A 230 1.82 -9.78 -26.18
CA GLN A 230 0.96 -10.96 -26.15
C GLN A 230 0.80 -11.45 -24.70
N ALA A 231 -0.39 -11.91 -24.32
CA ALA A 231 -0.62 -12.44 -22.97
C ALA A 231 0.34 -13.59 -22.62
N THR A 232 0.71 -14.41 -23.60
CA THR A 232 1.62 -15.55 -23.47
C THR A 232 3.09 -15.18 -23.30
N ALA A 233 3.45 -13.90 -23.45
CA ALA A 233 4.82 -13.42 -23.21
C ALA A 233 5.14 -13.23 -21.70
N VAL A 234 4.10 -13.19 -20.85
CA VAL A 234 4.31 -12.92 -19.41
C VAL A 234 5.20 -13.97 -18.72
N PRO A 235 5.04 -15.28 -18.93
CA PRO A 235 5.97 -16.28 -18.37
C PRO A 235 7.43 -16.06 -18.78
N ASP A 236 7.67 -15.70 -20.03
CA ASP A 236 9.03 -15.45 -20.53
C ASP A 236 9.62 -14.18 -19.89
N ILE A 237 8.82 -13.14 -19.68
CA ILE A 237 9.22 -11.92 -18.97
C ILE A 237 9.59 -12.24 -17.51
N ILE A 238 8.82 -13.10 -16.82
CA ILE A 238 9.13 -13.56 -15.46
C ILE A 238 10.47 -14.32 -15.48
N ALA A 239 10.60 -15.31 -16.36
CA ALA A 239 11.77 -16.17 -16.44
C ALA A 239 13.06 -15.41 -16.82
N SER A 240 12.94 -14.32 -17.59
CA SER A 240 14.09 -13.52 -18.03
C SER A 240 14.81 -12.77 -16.93
N CYS A 241 14.14 -12.47 -15.81
CA CYS A 241 14.64 -11.60 -14.74
C CYS A 241 15.13 -10.22 -15.25
N ASP A 242 14.65 -9.76 -16.42
CA ASP A 242 15.04 -8.51 -17.05
C ASP A 242 13.94 -7.45 -16.97
N ARG A 243 14.19 -6.39 -16.17
CA ARG A 243 13.24 -5.26 -15.98
C ARG A 243 12.85 -4.57 -17.30
N ARG A 244 13.71 -4.59 -18.31
CA ARG A 244 13.49 -3.91 -19.60
C ARG A 244 12.38 -4.56 -20.43
N LEU A 245 12.08 -5.85 -20.20
CA LEU A 245 11.03 -6.59 -20.90
C LEU A 245 9.65 -6.38 -20.27
N ALA A 246 9.57 -5.99 -19.02
CA ALA A 246 8.32 -5.66 -18.36
C ALA A 246 7.80 -4.26 -18.74
N GLY A 247 6.51 -4.03 -18.53
CA GLY A 247 5.86 -2.74 -18.80
C GLY A 247 6.41 -1.57 -17.98
N ALA A 248 6.01 -0.37 -18.34
CA ALA A 248 6.38 0.84 -17.60
C ALA A 248 5.84 0.81 -16.15
N THR A 249 6.55 1.46 -15.23
CA THR A 249 6.01 1.73 -13.89
C THR A 249 4.89 2.77 -14.01
N LEU A 250 3.65 2.36 -13.81
CA LEU A 250 2.52 3.30 -13.89
C LEU A 250 2.55 4.31 -12.74
N PRO A 251 1.96 5.51 -12.92
CA PRO A 251 1.88 6.55 -11.89
C PRO A 251 1.21 6.08 -10.59
N PRO A 252 1.53 6.68 -9.43
CA PRO A 252 1.09 6.18 -8.12
C PRO A 252 -0.40 6.39 -7.83
N GLN A 253 -1.03 7.43 -8.37
CA GLN A 253 -2.41 7.83 -8.05
C GLN A 253 -3.48 6.77 -8.33
N GLY A 254 -3.18 5.77 -9.17
CA GLY A 254 -4.08 4.65 -9.39
C GLY A 254 -3.93 3.51 -8.38
N LEU A 255 -2.91 3.55 -7.50
CA LEU A 255 -2.58 2.45 -6.60
C LEU A 255 -3.16 2.66 -5.20
N PHE A 256 -3.81 1.60 -4.70
CA PHE A 256 -4.42 1.55 -3.37
C PHE A 256 -3.98 0.28 -2.63
N LEU A 257 -3.50 0.44 -1.41
CA LEU A 257 -3.42 -0.67 -0.46
C LEU A 257 -4.82 -0.87 0.14
N MET A 258 -5.46 -1.99 -0.16
CA MET A 258 -6.82 -2.29 0.31
C MET A 258 -6.84 -2.72 1.78
N GLY A 259 -5.83 -3.51 2.20
CA GLY A 259 -5.72 -4.00 3.56
C GLY A 259 -4.91 -5.29 3.63
N TYR A 260 -5.09 -5.98 4.77
CA TYR A 260 -4.40 -7.22 5.10
C TYR A 260 -5.41 -8.28 5.48
N ASP A 261 -5.21 -9.49 4.95
CA ASP A 261 -5.91 -10.68 5.41
C ASP A 261 -5.06 -11.36 6.47
N ARG A 262 -5.61 -11.44 7.67
CA ARG A 262 -5.05 -12.26 8.75
C ARG A 262 -5.32 -13.70 8.34
N SER A 263 -4.29 -14.45 7.91
CA SER A 263 -4.42 -15.89 7.75
C SER A 263 -4.83 -16.44 9.10
N LEU A 264 -6.03 -17.03 9.16
CA LEU A 264 -6.53 -17.74 10.34
C LEU A 264 -5.74 -19.02 10.54
#